data_e45bb9ab3b6461a937f682ea4c388856
#
_entry.id   e45bb9ab3b6461a937f682ea4c388856
#
_cell.length_a   1.000
_cell.length_b   1.000
_cell.length_c   1.000
_cell.angle_alpha   90.00
_cell.angle_beta   90.00
_cell.angle_gamma   90.00
#
_symmetry.space_group_name_H-M   'P 1'
#
loop_
_entity.id
_entity.type
_entity.pdbx_description
1 polymer ?
#
loop_
_entity_poly.entity_id
_entity_poly.type
_entity_poly.pdbx_seq_one_letter_code
_entity_poly.pdbx_strand_id
1 'polypeptide(L)'
;MIHLICPNPAIDRTLLLEKIATAVPNRPVAVKEFPGGKSFNVAYALAYDQPAETITIHTMLGGIYGTHLANLAAEKGYHVQATAVEKNTRLCNILVDMNDKTVLPVYESGFDLDPQTLARFTENLLDAIQPNDLVVFSGSLMQGMPDDYICQIDQ
;
A
#
# COMPACT_ATOMS: atom_id res chain seq x y z
N MET A 1 7.25 8.57 -17.68
CA MET A 1 6.31 7.72 -16.88
C MET A 1 6.05 8.37 -15.52
N ILE A 2 5.06 7.88 -14.77
CA ILE A 2 4.80 8.29 -13.37
C ILE A 2 5.13 7.11 -12.47
N HIS A 3 6.10 7.27 -11.59
CA HIS A 3 6.51 6.28 -10.61
C HIS A 3 5.98 6.67 -9.23
N LEU A 4 5.10 5.84 -8.68
CA LEU A 4 4.52 6.03 -7.35
C LEU A 4 5.22 5.11 -6.36
N ILE A 5 5.89 5.67 -5.38
CA ILE A 5 6.65 4.91 -4.40
C ILE A 5 5.81 4.67 -3.15
N CYS A 6 5.49 3.40 -2.88
CA CYS A 6 4.69 2.95 -1.73
C CYS A 6 5.50 2.01 -0.83
N PRO A 7 6.35 2.52 0.06
CA PRO A 7 7.22 1.64 0.85
C PRO A 7 6.45 0.76 1.84
N ASN A 8 5.34 1.25 2.36
CA ASN A 8 4.55 0.58 3.41
C ASN A 8 3.11 0.29 2.94
N PRO A 9 2.94 -0.64 1.99
CA PRO A 9 1.63 -1.01 1.47
C PRO A 9 0.79 -1.74 2.52
N ALA A 10 -0.51 -1.82 2.27
CA ALA A 10 -1.46 -2.55 3.11
C ALA A 10 -2.60 -3.11 2.28
N ILE A 11 -3.32 -4.08 2.81
CA ILE A 11 -4.69 -4.34 2.35
C ILE A 11 -5.60 -3.48 3.20
N ASP A 12 -6.28 -2.52 2.57
CA ASP A 12 -7.32 -1.72 3.23
C ASP A 12 -8.62 -2.55 3.26
N ARG A 13 -8.96 -3.02 4.47
CA ARG A 13 -10.07 -3.93 4.70
C ARG A 13 -11.18 -3.24 5.48
N THR A 14 -12.26 -2.87 4.80
CA THR A 14 -13.42 -2.22 5.40
C THR A 14 -14.46 -3.26 5.82
N LEU A 15 -14.78 -3.28 7.12
CA LEU A 15 -15.79 -4.15 7.71
C LEU A 15 -17.02 -3.30 8.06
N LEU A 16 -18.11 -3.51 7.32
CA LEU A 16 -19.38 -2.81 7.56
C LEU A 16 -20.16 -3.56 8.64
N LEU A 17 -20.45 -2.89 9.75
CA LEU A 17 -21.16 -3.41 10.90
C LEU A 17 -22.47 -2.63 11.08
N GLU A 18 -23.56 -3.28 11.46
CA GLU A 18 -24.77 -2.57 11.86
C GLU A 18 -24.47 -1.67 13.05
N LYS A 19 -23.78 -2.23 14.06
CA LYS A 19 -23.32 -1.52 15.25
C LYS A 19 -22.02 -2.13 15.76
N ILE A 20 -21.07 -1.28 16.15
CA ILE A 20 -19.85 -1.73 16.85
C ILE A 20 -20.21 -1.94 18.33
N ALA A 21 -19.97 -3.15 18.83
CA ALA A 21 -20.22 -3.49 20.23
C ALA A 21 -18.93 -4.01 20.90
N THR A 22 -18.75 -3.65 22.17
CA THR A 22 -17.65 -4.16 23.01
C THR A 22 -18.06 -5.41 23.74
N ALA A 23 -17.09 -6.24 24.11
CA ALA A 23 -17.26 -7.48 24.89
C ALA A 23 -18.13 -8.57 24.24
N VAL A 24 -18.47 -8.44 22.96
CA VAL A 24 -19.17 -9.46 22.17
C VAL A 24 -18.57 -9.54 20.77
N PRO A 25 -18.70 -10.69 20.08
CA PRO A 25 -18.23 -10.81 18.70
C PRO A 25 -18.99 -9.87 17.77
N ASN A 26 -18.27 -9.03 17.03
CA ASN A 26 -18.82 -8.23 15.96
C ASN A 26 -18.79 -9.05 14.65
N ARG A 27 -19.92 -9.13 13.95
CA ARG A 27 -20.01 -9.81 12.65
C ARG A 27 -20.38 -8.79 11.60
N PRO A 28 -19.47 -8.52 10.63
CA PRO A 28 -19.75 -7.56 9.57
C PRO A 28 -20.83 -8.11 8.63
N VAL A 29 -21.71 -7.24 8.17
CA VAL A 29 -22.71 -7.53 7.13
C VAL A 29 -22.07 -7.55 5.73
N ALA A 30 -20.93 -6.86 5.58
CA ALA A 30 -20.13 -6.89 4.37
C ALA A 30 -18.65 -6.58 4.68
N VAL A 31 -17.76 -7.15 3.88
CA VAL A 31 -16.32 -6.89 3.90
C VAL A 31 -15.92 -6.43 2.50
N LYS A 32 -15.13 -5.36 2.42
CA LYS A 32 -14.55 -4.86 1.17
C LYS A 32 -13.04 -4.74 1.35
N GLU A 33 -12.29 -5.17 0.35
CA GLU A 33 -10.84 -5.11 0.36
C GLU A 33 -10.33 -4.35 -0.86
N PHE A 34 -9.30 -3.54 -0.65
CA PHE A 34 -8.68 -2.72 -1.67
C PHE A 34 -7.16 -2.77 -1.52
N PRO A 35 -6.40 -2.61 -2.63
CA PRO A 35 -4.98 -2.37 -2.51
C PRO A 35 -4.79 -1.02 -1.83
N GLY A 36 -4.14 -1.03 -0.67
CA GLY A 36 -4.00 0.11 0.21
C GLY A 36 -2.56 0.62 0.31
N GLY A 37 -2.45 1.81 0.88
CA GLY A 37 -1.26 2.63 0.92
C GLY A 37 -1.43 3.90 0.09
N LYS A 38 -0.73 4.96 0.46
CA LYS A 38 -0.97 6.30 -0.12
C LYS A 38 -0.76 6.34 -1.64
N SER A 39 0.23 5.63 -2.16
CA SER A 39 0.48 5.57 -3.60
C SER A 39 -0.63 4.86 -4.37
N PHE A 40 -1.28 3.85 -3.79
CA PHE A 40 -2.47 3.24 -4.41
C PHE A 40 -3.64 4.21 -4.47
N ASN A 41 -3.81 5.07 -3.46
CA ASN A 41 -4.82 6.13 -3.47
C ASN A 41 -4.50 7.20 -4.51
N VAL A 42 -3.22 7.54 -4.70
CA VAL A 42 -2.78 8.44 -5.77
C VAL A 42 -3.03 7.82 -7.14
N ALA A 43 -2.68 6.54 -7.33
CA ALA A 43 -2.97 5.82 -8.58
C ALA A 43 -4.47 5.80 -8.90
N TYR A 44 -5.31 5.56 -7.90
CA TYR A 44 -6.76 5.61 -8.06
C TYR A 44 -7.24 7.00 -8.54
N ALA A 45 -6.71 8.08 -7.97
CA ALA A 45 -7.06 9.43 -8.38
C ALA A 45 -6.57 9.75 -9.80
N LEU A 46 -5.33 9.37 -10.12
CA LEU A 46 -4.75 9.60 -11.44
C LEU A 46 -5.43 8.80 -12.55
N ALA A 47 -5.99 7.64 -12.26
CA ALA A 47 -6.66 6.77 -13.24
C ALA A 47 -7.89 7.43 -13.91
N TYR A 48 -8.39 8.56 -13.39
CA TYR A 48 -9.43 9.33 -14.05
C TYR A 48 -8.93 10.13 -15.26
N ASP A 49 -7.66 10.58 -15.24
CA ASP A 49 -7.12 11.51 -16.23
C ASP A 49 -5.90 10.96 -16.98
N GLN A 50 -5.25 9.92 -16.45
CA GLN A 50 -4.02 9.36 -17.02
C GLN A 50 -4.24 7.93 -17.49
N PRO A 51 -3.68 7.55 -18.65
CA PRO A 51 -3.64 6.15 -19.06
C PRO A 51 -2.90 5.29 -18.04
N ALA A 52 -3.47 4.14 -17.69
CA ALA A 52 -2.92 3.26 -16.64
C ALA A 52 -1.49 2.78 -16.94
N GLU A 53 -1.14 2.59 -18.21
CA GLU A 53 0.19 2.20 -18.67
C GLU A 53 1.28 3.25 -18.43
N THR A 54 0.91 4.46 -18.06
CA THR A 54 1.86 5.52 -17.72
C THR A 54 2.21 5.56 -16.24
N ILE A 55 1.57 4.71 -15.42
CA ILE A 55 1.71 4.71 -13.96
C ILE A 55 2.28 3.37 -13.50
N THR A 56 3.38 3.41 -12.77
CA THR A 56 3.97 2.24 -12.10
C THR A 56 4.03 2.47 -10.59
N ILE A 57 3.54 1.51 -9.82
CA ILE A 57 3.61 1.54 -8.35
C ILE A 57 4.76 0.65 -7.90
N HIS A 58 5.77 1.24 -7.25
CA HIS A 58 6.89 0.52 -6.65
C HIS A 58 6.61 0.25 -5.17
N THR A 59 6.69 -1.00 -4.76
CA THR A 59 6.33 -1.39 -3.40
C THR A 59 7.04 -2.67 -2.97
N MET A 60 6.90 -3.03 -1.70
CA MET A 60 7.41 -4.27 -1.12
C MET A 60 6.23 -5.14 -0.71
N LEU A 61 6.16 -6.36 -1.24
CA LEU A 61 5.07 -7.29 -0.98
C LEU A 61 5.59 -8.62 -0.46
N GLY A 62 4.93 -9.17 0.56
CA GLY A 62 5.31 -10.45 1.13
C GLY A 62 4.16 -11.26 1.71
N GLY A 63 4.38 -12.57 1.79
CA GLY A 63 3.45 -13.53 2.32
C GLY A 63 2.14 -13.62 1.55
N ILE A 64 1.14 -14.24 2.18
CA ILE A 64 -0.19 -14.43 1.55
C ILE A 64 -0.89 -13.09 1.29
N TYR A 65 -0.70 -12.11 2.17
CA TYR A 65 -1.31 -10.78 2.01
C TYR A 65 -0.63 -9.96 0.92
N GLY A 66 0.69 -10.15 0.69
CA GLY A 66 1.37 -9.54 -0.46
C GLY A 66 0.84 -10.07 -1.78
N THR A 67 0.67 -11.39 -1.90
CA THR A 67 0.05 -12.02 -3.07
C THR A 67 -1.39 -11.52 -3.28
N HIS A 68 -2.17 -11.43 -2.19
CA HIS A 68 -3.54 -10.95 -2.28
C HIS A 68 -3.61 -9.48 -2.71
N LEU A 69 -2.75 -8.62 -2.17
CA LEU A 69 -2.67 -7.22 -2.59
C LEU A 69 -2.31 -7.09 -4.07
N ALA A 70 -1.34 -7.88 -4.55
CA ALA A 70 -0.98 -7.90 -5.97
C ALA A 70 -2.18 -8.27 -6.87
N ASN A 71 -2.99 -9.24 -6.46
CA ASN A 71 -4.20 -9.62 -7.18
C ASN A 71 -5.24 -8.48 -7.19
N LEU A 72 -5.50 -7.87 -6.03
CA LEU A 72 -6.40 -6.71 -5.93
C LEU A 72 -5.94 -5.54 -6.80
N ALA A 73 -4.63 -5.30 -6.86
CA ALA A 73 -4.06 -4.26 -7.71
C ALA A 73 -4.22 -4.59 -9.21
N ALA A 74 -3.98 -5.85 -9.59
CA ALA A 74 -4.19 -6.32 -10.96
C ALA A 74 -5.65 -6.22 -11.41
N GLU A 75 -6.61 -6.55 -10.54
CA GLU A 75 -8.05 -6.36 -10.82
C GLU A 75 -8.42 -4.89 -11.09
N LYS A 76 -7.67 -3.95 -10.54
CA LYS A 76 -7.81 -2.50 -10.80
C LYS A 76 -7.04 -2.03 -12.04
N GLY A 77 -6.29 -2.91 -12.69
CA GLY A 77 -5.44 -2.57 -13.83
C GLY A 77 -4.16 -1.82 -13.44
N TYR A 78 -3.75 -1.84 -12.16
CA TYR A 78 -2.53 -1.17 -11.72
C TYR A 78 -1.29 -1.98 -12.11
N HIS A 79 -0.29 -1.30 -12.66
CA HIS A 79 1.02 -1.87 -12.87
C HIS A 79 1.85 -1.75 -11.57
N VAL A 80 2.18 -2.88 -10.97
CA VAL A 80 2.91 -2.94 -9.69
C VAL A 80 4.25 -3.61 -9.91
N GLN A 81 5.32 -2.91 -9.59
CA GLN A 81 6.67 -3.45 -9.49
C GLN A 81 6.98 -3.72 -8.02
N ALA A 82 6.90 -4.99 -7.64
CA ALA A 82 7.04 -5.41 -6.25
C ALA A 82 8.42 -6.00 -5.97
N THR A 83 9.09 -5.50 -4.93
CA THR A 83 10.23 -6.18 -4.32
C THR A 83 9.70 -7.21 -3.31
N ALA A 84 10.03 -8.48 -3.53
CA ALA A 84 9.56 -9.56 -2.67
C ALA A 84 10.23 -9.50 -1.28
N VAL A 85 9.43 -9.70 -0.24
CA VAL A 85 9.85 -9.78 1.16
C VAL A 85 9.27 -11.03 1.82
N GLU A 86 9.94 -11.52 2.87
CA GLU A 86 9.49 -12.74 3.57
C GLU A 86 8.29 -12.50 4.47
N LYS A 87 8.24 -11.35 5.13
CA LYS A 87 7.17 -11.03 6.08
C LYS A 87 5.89 -10.63 5.36
N ASN A 88 4.74 -10.90 5.98
CA ASN A 88 3.46 -10.54 5.39
C ASN A 88 3.30 -9.02 5.22
N THR A 89 2.74 -8.62 4.08
CA THR A 89 2.13 -7.31 3.92
C THR A 89 1.06 -7.11 4.98
N ARG A 90 0.96 -5.92 5.55
CA ARG A 90 0.07 -5.62 6.68
C ARG A 90 -1.39 -5.48 6.24
N LEU A 91 -2.29 -5.60 7.24
CA LEU A 91 -3.70 -5.27 7.11
C LEU A 91 -4.00 -3.93 7.79
N CYS A 92 -4.87 -3.15 7.17
CA CYS A 92 -5.50 -1.97 7.74
C CYS A 92 -7.00 -2.23 7.84
N ASN A 93 -7.47 -2.65 9.00
CA ASN A 93 -8.88 -2.91 9.23
C ASN A 93 -9.60 -1.59 9.58
N ILE A 94 -10.69 -1.32 8.88
CA ILE A 94 -11.52 -0.13 9.06
C ILE A 94 -12.92 -0.61 9.41
N LEU A 95 -13.29 -0.54 10.68
CA LEU A 95 -14.60 -0.92 11.15
C LEU A 95 -15.53 0.29 10.99
N VAL A 96 -16.63 0.10 10.28
CA VAL A 96 -17.63 1.15 10.04
C VAL A 96 -18.91 0.77 10.76
N ASP A 97 -19.32 1.60 11.72
CA ASP A 97 -20.62 1.54 12.36
C ASP A 97 -21.64 2.26 11.48
N MET A 98 -22.58 1.51 10.90
CA MET A 98 -23.56 2.08 9.97
C MET A 98 -24.67 2.85 10.69
N ASN A 99 -24.98 2.49 11.94
CA ASN A 99 -26.01 3.17 12.75
C ASN A 99 -25.49 4.52 13.27
N ASP A 100 -24.34 4.49 13.94
CA ASP A 100 -23.77 5.69 14.56
C ASP A 100 -22.90 6.50 13.58
N LYS A 101 -22.68 5.99 12.35
CA LYS A 101 -21.85 6.58 11.30
C LYS A 101 -20.43 6.92 11.78
N THR A 102 -19.90 6.08 12.65
CA THR A 102 -18.54 6.21 13.18
C THR A 102 -17.60 5.22 12.52
N VAL A 103 -16.30 5.52 12.57
CA VAL A 103 -15.25 4.71 11.99
C VAL A 103 -14.19 4.42 13.04
N LEU A 104 -13.84 3.15 13.19
CA LEU A 104 -12.76 2.70 14.05
C LEU A 104 -11.66 2.07 13.20
N PRO A 105 -10.58 2.79 12.89
CA PRO A 105 -9.44 2.23 12.17
C PRO A 105 -8.55 1.42 13.13
N VAL A 106 -8.13 0.24 12.68
CA VAL A 106 -7.18 -0.64 13.38
C VAL A 106 -6.10 -1.05 12.39
N TYR A 107 -4.96 -0.37 12.44
CA TYR A 107 -3.88 -0.53 11.48
C TYR A 107 -2.70 -1.28 12.08
N GLU A 108 -2.22 -2.28 11.35
CA GLU A 108 -0.94 -2.91 11.65
C GLU A 108 0.22 -1.97 11.25
N SER A 109 1.30 -1.99 12.01
CA SER A 109 2.46 -1.12 11.78
C SER A 109 3.26 -1.48 10.52
N GLY A 110 3.15 -2.70 10.05
CA GLY A 110 4.04 -3.29 9.06
C GLY A 110 5.20 -4.03 9.73
N PHE A 111 6.19 -4.41 8.97
CA PHE A 111 7.36 -5.13 9.46
C PHE A 111 8.61 -4.25 9.48
N ASP A 112 9.60 -4.65 10.29
CA ASP A 112 10.93 -4.03 10.27
C ASP A 112 11.66 -4.46 9.00
N LEU A 113 12.17 -3.48 8.27
CA LEU A 113 12.86 -3.67 7.02
C LEU A 113 14.35 -3.91 7.30
N ASP A 114 14.91 -4.98 6.76
CA ASP A 114 16.34 -5.23 6.81
C ASP A 114 17.09 -4.44 5.71
N PRO A 115 18.38 -4.12 5.92
CA PRO A 115 19.16 -3.31 4.98
C PRO A 115 19.31 -3.94 3.59
N GLN A 116 19.33 -5.26 3.47
CA GLN A 116 19.47 -5.93 2.16
C GLN A 116 18.19 -5.80 1.35
N THR A 117 17.04 -5.92 1.99
CA THR A 117 15.74 -5.73 1.34
C THR A 117 15.57 -4.27 0.91
N LEU A 118 15.98 -3.31 1.74
CA LEU A 118 15.99 -1.90 1.36
C LEU A 118 16.89 -1.64 0.14
N ALA A 119 18.10 -2.18 0.14
CA ALA A 119 19.03 -2.04 -0.99
C ALA A 119 18.41 -2.59 -2.30
N ARG A 120 17.83 -3.80 -2.28
CA ARG A 120 17.15 -4.37 -3.45
C ARG A 120 15.97 -3.52 -3.91
N PHE A 121 15.19 -2.99 -2.98
CA PHE A 121 14.06 -2.11 -3.32
C PHE A 121 14.56 -0.84 -4.00
N THR A 122 15.62 -0.23 -3.48
CA THR A 122 16.25 0.97 -4.05
C THR A 122 16.85 0.69 -5.43
N GLU A 123 17.57 -0.41 -5.60
CA GLU A 123 18.13 -0.83 -6.90
C GLU A 123 17.02 -1.02 -7.94
N ASN A 124 15.98 -1.81 -7.63
CA ASN A 124 14.85 -2.02 -8.52
C ASN A 124 14.13 -0.71 -8.90
N LEU A 125 14.06 0.24 -7.96
CA LEU A 125 13.45 1.54 -8.19
C LEU A 125 14.30 2.39 -9.15
N LEU A 126 15.60 2.50 -8.87
CA LEU A 126 16.52 3.30 -9.68
C LEU A 126 16.70 2.74 -11.10
N ASP A 127 16.70 1.43 -11.26
CA ASP A 127 16.78 0.77 -12.57
C ASP A 127 15.55 1.05 -13.44
N ALA A 128 14.40 1.31 -12.82
CA ALA A 128 13.15 1.54 -13.54
C ALA A 128 12.96 3.00 -14.00
N ILE A 129 13.53 3.97 -13.27
CA ILE A 129 13.35 5.40 -13.50
C ILE A 129 14.22 5.85 -14.69
N GLN A 130 13.62 6.62 -15.59
CA GLN A 130 14.31 7.20 -16.74
C GLN A 130 14.35 8.74 -16.63
N PRO A 131 15.29 9.41 -17.31
CA PRO A 131 15.28 10.88 -17.37
C PRO A 131 13.93 11.43 -17.84
N ASN A 132 13.42 12.45 -17.14
CA ASN A 132 12.11 13.08 -17.33
C ASN A 132 10.90 12.28 -16.82
N ASP A 133 11.08 11.17 -16.12
CA ASP A 133 10.00 10.52 -15.39
C ASP A 133 9.61 11.33 -14.15
N LEU A 134 8.35 11.27 -13.78
CA LEU A 134 7.85 11.87 -12.55
C LEU A 134 7.88 10.82 -11.43
N VAL A 135 8.59 11.12 -10.35
CA VAL A 135 8.66 10.25 -9.17
C VAL A 135 7.86 10.89 -8.03
N VAL A 136 6.88 10.14 -7.51
CA VAL A 136 6.04 10.59 -6.41
C VAL A 136 6.21 9.65 -5.23
N PHE A 137 6.76 10.15 -4.15
CA PHE A 137 6.88 9.43 -2.90
C PHE A 137 5.69 9.75 -2.00
N SER A 138 4.89 8.75 -1.61
CA SER A 138 3.74 9.00 -0.76
C SER A 138 3.47 7.88 0.24
N GLY A 139 3.10 8.29 1.46
CA GLY A 139 2.87 7.41 2.59
C GLY A 139 3.96 7.47 3.64
N SER A 140 3.84 6.61 4.64
CA SER A 140 4.85 6.46 5.69
C SER A 140 6.03 5.64 5.21
N LEU A 141 7.20 5.97 5.70
CA LEU A 141 8.34 5.08 5.65
C LEU A 141 8.07 3.82 6.49
N MET A 142 8.71 2.72 6.12
CA MET A 142 8.73 1.54 6.97
C MET A 142 9.75 1.71 8.10
N GLN A 143 9.52 1.01 9.20
CA GLN A 143 10.52 0.89 10.24
C GLN A 143 11.80 0.26 9.66
N GLY A 144 12.96 0.85 9.95
CA GLY A 144 14.24 0.47 9.36
C GLY A 144 14.64 1.22 8.09
N MET A 145 13.76 2.04 7.52
CA MET A 145 14.15 3.00 6.48
C MET A 145 14.73 4.27 7.11
N PRO A 146 15.80 4.85 6.55
CA PRO A 146 16.31 6.13 7.00
C PRO A 146 15.27 7.25 6.83
N ASP A 147 15.21 8.19 7.76
CA ASP A 147 14.29 9.33 7.68
C ASP A 147 14.55 10.22 6.46
N ASP A 148 15.79 10.23 5.98
CA ASP A 148 16.22 10.98 4.80
C ASP A 148 16.28 10.13 3.52
N TYR A 149 15.64 8.96 3.51
CA TYR A 149 15.67 8.01 2.38
C TYR A 149 15.34 8.68 1.03
N ILE A 150 14.36 9.57 1.01
CA ILE A 150 13.98 10.31 -0.21
C ILE A 150 15.17 11.14 -0.73
N CYS A 151 15.91 11.80 0.17
CA CYS A 151 17.08 12.60 -0.20
C CYS A 151 18.25 11.73 -0.69
N GLN A 152 18.32 10.48 -0.25
CA GLN A 152 19.37 9.54 -0.67
C GLN A 152 19.15 9.03 -2.09
N ILE A 153 17.93 8.93 -2.56
CA ILE A 153 17.59 8.44 -3.90
C ILE A 153 17.51 9.56 -4.96
N ASP A 154 17.56 10.84 -4.54
CA ASP A 154 17.50 12.02 -5.43
C ASP A 154 18.90 12.48 -5.90
N GLN A 155 19.94 11.71 -5.65
CA GLN A 155 21.34 11.98 -6.04
C GLN A 155 21.71 11.19 -7.30
#